data_716b47d9dbb2bd45f582557fb63493b4
#
_entry.id   716b47d9dbb2bd45f582557fb63493b4
#
_cell.length_a   1.000
_cell.length_b   1.000
_cell.length_c   1.000
_cell.angle_alpha   90.00
_cell.angle_beta   90.00
_cell.angle_gamma   90.00
#
_symmetry.space_group_name_H-M   'P 1'
#
loop_
_entity.id
_entity.type
_entity.pdbx_description
1 polymer ?
#
loop_
_entity_poly.entity_id
_entity_poly.type
_entity_poly.pdbx_seq_one_letter_code
_entity_poly.pdbx_strand_id
1 'polypeptide(L)'
;MKNIKEITKEELDNIKVVTFDIDGVIAPTGTKIREEDEGTKLYMESKPLSDQFIENLKKLEKYVRLNFSSGRNILYLKSLVNEIFDERTILQAENGNITWLDNKITHPVYKDEYFDQLRDLKEKIKEMKKNDSRIRGFEPKLLILTVHCEQMEEIPNLVKEISKDSMYCLWTNEGYDIGNKEMSKGVAINNLAKSLKIDVKQIMTTGNNYNDQEMLEIGKGVSVKPDRVKAEYSIEPKEGELGGELLVEFLLEYFENK
;
A
#
# COMPACT_ATOMS: atom_id res chain seq x y z
N MET A 1 -15.04 15.40 6.03
CA MET A 1 -13.58 15.47 6.26
C MET A 1 -13.20 16.94 6.40
N LYS A 2 -12.25 17.24 7.28
CA LYS A 2 -11.64 18.57 7.40
C LYS A 2 -10.53 18.70 6.33
N ASN A 3 -10.25 19.93 5.88
CA ASN A 3 -9.05 20.16 5.09
C ASN A 3 -7.80 19.93 5.98
N ILE A 4 -6.70 19.41 5.42
CA ILE A 4 -5.46 19.18 6.20
C ILE A 4 -4.94 20.45 6.90
N LYS A 5 -5.21 21.63 6.33
CA LYS A 5 -4.84 22.92 6.93
C LYS A 5 -5.58 23.24 8.23
N GLU A 6 -6.62 22.47 8.56
CA GLU A 6 -7.37 22.61 9.82
C GLU A 6 -6.82 21.73 10.95
N ILE A 7 -5.77 20.92 10.68
CA ILE A 7 -5.08 20.16 11.71
C ILE A 7 -4.42 21.10 12.72
N THR A 8 -4.54 20.78 13.99
CA THR A 8 -4.00 21.63 15.05
C THR A 8 -2.49 21.43 15.23
N LYS A 9 -1.81 22.43 15.79
CA LYS A 9 -0.39 22.33 16.14
C LYS A 9 -0.11 21.18 17.11
N GLU A 10 -1.00 20.97 18.09
CA GLU A 10 -0.88 19.88 19.06
C GLU A 10 -0.95 18.51 18.38
N GLU A 11 -1.84 18.34 17.39
CA GLU A 11 -1.94 17.11 16.62
C GLU A 11 -0.67 16.87 15.80
N LEU A 12 -0.14 17.90 15.12
CA LEU A 12 1.10 17.81 14.34
C LEU A 12 2.31 17.47 15.23
N ASP A 13 2.42 18.10 16.40
CA ASP A 13 3.50 17.83 17.37
C ASP A 13 3.49 16.39 17.89
N ASN A 14 2.34 15.76 17.90
CA ASN A 14 2.18 14.38 18.33
C ASN A 14 2.53 13.35 17.25
N ILE A 15 2.64 13.73 15.97
CA ILE A 15 2.98 12.80 14.90
C ILE A 15 4.42 12.28 15.05
N LYS A 16 4.57 10.97 15.03
CA LYS A 16 5.86 10.24 15.11
C LYS A 16 6.19 9.49 13.83
N VAL A 17 5.16 9.08 13.10
CA VAL A 17 5.31 8.32 11.85
C VAL A 17 4.36 8.93 10.81
N VAL A 18 4.83 9.07 9.58
CA VAL A 18 3.98 9.38 8.43
C VAL A 18 3.99 8.18 7.49
N THR A 19 2.81 7.64 7.22
CA THR A 19 2.60 6.47 6.36
C THR A 19 2.01 6.90 5.02
N PHE A 20 2.64 6.49 3.95
CA PHE A 20 2.18 6.73 2.59
C PHE A 20 1.77 5.42 1.91
N ASP A 21 0.57 5.38 1.32
CA ASP A 21 0.36 4.49 0.18
C ASP A 21 1.18 4.99 -1.02
N ILE A 22 1.39 4.14 -2.01
CA ILE A 22 2.28 4.42 -3.15
C ILE A 22 1.48 4.92 -4.35
N ASP A 23 0.65 4.05 -4.90
CA ASP A 23 0.05 4.26 -6.23
C ASP A 23 -1.06 5.31 -6.22
N GLY A 24 -0.83 6.44 -6.89
CA GLY A 24 -1.73 7.58 -6.92
C GLY A 24 -1.71 8.43 -5.65
N VAL A 25 -0.75 8.17 -4.75
CA VAL A 25 -0.50 8.98 -3.54
C VAL A 25 0.86 9.66 -3.63
N ILE A 26 1.94 8.91 -3.81
CA ILE A 26 3.31 9.42 -3.94
C ILE A 26 3.99 9.02 -5.25
N ALA A 27 3.42 8.09 -6.00
CA ALA A 27 3.83 7.74 -7.35
C ALA A 27 2.59 7.73 -8.26
N PRO A 28 2.70 8.12 -9.53
CA PRO A 28 1.59 7.99 -10.48
C PRO A 28 1.14 6.53 -10.61
N THR A 29 -0.15 6.31 -10.79
CA THR A 29 -0.71 4.98 -11.14
C THR A 29 -0.26 4.54 -12.54
N GLY A 30 -0.40 3.27 -12.87
CA GLY A 30 -0.15 2.74 -14.20
C GLY A 30 1.00 1.73 -14.25
N THR A 31 1.16 0.92 -13.22
CA THR A 31 2.03 -0.26 -13.28
C THR A 31 1.50 -1.23 -14.31
N LYS A 32 2.37 -1.66 -15.21
CA LYS A 32 2.05 -2.65 -16.22
C LYS A 32 2.83 -3.92 -15.93
N ILE A 33 2.11 -5.04 -15.86
CA ILE A 33 2.70 -6.37 -15.74
C ILE A 33 2.25 -7.22 -16.92
N ARG A 34 3.21 -7.91 -17.52
CA ARG A 34 2.98 -8.87 -18.58
C ARG A 34 3.89 -10.07 -18.41
N GLU A 35 3.30 -11.26 -18.39
CA GLU A 35 4.02 -12.51 -18.44
C GLU A 35 4.03 -13.09 -19.86
N GLU A 36 5.16 -13.61 -20.27
CA GLU A 36 5.36 -14.36 -21.52
C GLU A 36 6.01 -15.72 -21.22
N ASP A 37 5.99 -16.62 -22.21
CA ASP A 37 6.63 -17.92 -22.14
C ASP A 37 6.25 -18.71 -20.85
N GLU A 38 4.95 -18.83 -20.59
CA GLU A 38 4.38 -19.55 -19.44
C GLU A 38 4.91 -19.06 -18.06
N GLY A 39 5.20 -17.77 -17.95
CA GLY A 39 5.68 -17.15 -16.70
C GLY A 39 7.20 -17.19 -16.53
N THR A 40 7.96 -17.64 -17.54
CA THR A 40 9.43 -17.60 -17.50
C THR A 40 9.99 -16.20 -17.79
N LYS A 41 9.18 -15.31 -18.39
CA LYS A 41 9.51 -13.91 -18.59
C LYS A 41 8.45 -13.01 -17.97
N LEU A 42 8.88 -12.09 -17.13
CA LEU A 42 8.04 -11.08 -16.49
C LEU A 42 8.53 -9.69 -16.86
N TYR A 43 7.66 -8.88 -17.44
CA TYR A 43 7.88 -7.47 -17.69
C TYR A 43 7.08 -6.66 -16.67
N MET A 44 7.75 -5.80 -15.94
CA MET A 44 7.12 -4.88 -15.00
C MET A 44 7.62 -3.46 -15.30
N GLU A 45 6.68 -2.58 -15.60
CA GLU A 45 6.93 -1.15 -15.79
C GLU A 45 6.23 -0.38 -14.67
N SER A 46 6.96 0.50 -14.00
CA SER A 46 6.45 1.32 -12.91
C SER A 46 6.95 2.76 -13.03
N LYS A 47 6.29 3.68 -12.36
CA LYS A 47 6.67 5.10 -12.30
C LYS A 47 7.55 5.34 -11.08
N PRO A 48 8.69 6.07 -11.23
CA PRO A 48 9.54 6.46 -10.10
C PRO A 48 8.88 7.57 -9.27
N LEU A 49 9.43 7.82 -8.10
CA LEU A 49 9.20 9.06 -7.35
C LEU A 49 9.90 10.23 -8.06
N SER A 50 9.40 11.45 -7.89
CA SER A 50 10.10 12.62 -8.42
C SER A 50 11.34 12.96 -7.58
N ASP A 51 12.40 13.48 -8.23
CA ASP A 51 13.63 13.88 -7.53
C ASP A 51 13.34 14.91 -6.43
N GLN A 52 12.46 15.87 -6.71
CA GLN A 52 12.04 16.87 -5.73
C GLN A 52 11.35 16.25 -4.50
N PHE A 53 10.50 15.24 -4.75
CA PHE A 53 9.82 14.56 -3.65
C PHE A 53 10.81 13.74 -2.79
N ILE A 54 11.78 13.07 -3.42
CA ILE A 54 12.85 12.37 -2.70
C ILE A 54 13.61 13.34 -1.78
N GLU A 55 13.98 14.51 -2.27
CA GLU A 55 14.66 15.53 -1.44
C GLU A 55 13.78 16.04 -0.29
N ASN A 56 12.48 16.20 -0.53
CA ASN A 56 11.54 16.59 0.51
C ASN A 56 11.36 15.48 1.58
N LEU A 57 11.33 14.21 1.18
CA LEU A 57 11.30 13.08 2.10
C LEU A 57 12.57 13.02 2.97
N LYS A 58 13.76 13.24 2.39
CA LYS A 58 15.05 13.35 3.16
C LYS A 58 15.03 14.46 4.19
N LYS A 59 14.28 15.55 3.96
CA LYS A 59 14.09 16.60 4.96
C LYS A 59 13.10 16.16 6.03
N LEU A 60 11.97 15.57 5.64
CA LEU A 60 10.89 15.18 6.53
C LEU A 60 11.33 14.08 7.53
N GLU A 61 12.18 13.13 7.10
CA GLU A 61 12.68 12.05 7.96
C GLU A 61 13.50 12.55 9.18
N LYS A 62 13.98 13.80 9.17
CA LYS A 62 14.63 14.42 10.33
C LYS A 62 13.65 14.66 11.49
N TYR A 63 12.37 14.79 11.21
CA TYR A 63 11.32 15.12 12.17
C TYR A 63 10.48 13.92 12.58
N VAL A 64 10.18 13.02 11.61
CA VAL A 64 9.30 11.86 11.79
C VAL A 64 9.89 10.62 11.12
N ARG A 65 9.44 9.44 11.48
CA ARG A 65 9.75 8.22 10.72
C ARG A 65 8.84 8.12 9.50
N LEU A 66 9.38 7.63 8.39
CA LEU A 66 8.64 7.38 7.17
C LEU A 66 8.24 5.91 7.10
N ASN A 67 6.98 5.65 6.78
CA ASN A 67 6.45 4.33 6.51
C ASN A 67 5.81 4.31 5.11
N PHE A 68 6.18 3.33 4.30
CA PHE A 68 5.63 3.11 2.97
C PHE A 68 4.80 1.84 2.97
N SER A 69 3.48 1.96 2.76
CA SER A 69 2.51 0.88 2.85
C SER A 69 1.86 0.62 1.50
N SER A 70 2.08 -0.56 0.92
CA SER A 70 1.63 -0.88 -0.43
C SER A 70 1.14 -2.33 -0.56
N GLY A 71 0.30 -2.59 -1.57
CA GLY A 71 0.01 -3.94 -2.04
C GLY A 71 1.21 -4.63 -2.70
N ARG A 72 2.22 -3.89 -3.13
CA ARG A 72 3.41 -4.39 -3.85
C ARG A 72 4.29 -5.27 -2.98
N ASN A 73 5.15 -6.08 -3.64
CA ASN A 73 6.13 -6.90 -2.92
C ASN A 73 7.22 -6.04 -2.25
N ILE A 74 7.87 -6.60 -1.23
CA ILE A 74 8.84 -5.88 -0.38
C ILE A 74 10.09 -5.43 -1.13
N LEU A 75 10.57 -6.21 -2.10
CA LEU A 75 11.78 -5.89 -2.87
C LEU A 75 11.52 -4.70 -3.80
N TYR A 76 10.36 -4.69 -4.45
CA TYR A 76 9.95 -3.58 -5.28
C TYR A 76 9.78 -2.30 -4.43
N LEU A 77 9.09 -2.40 -3.28
CA LEU A 77 8.87 -1.26 -2.39
C LEU A 77 10.20 -0.67 -1.90
N LYS A 78 11.15 -1.54 -1.49
CA LYS A 78 12.51 -1.11 -1.13
C LYS A 78 13.24 -0.43 -2.28
N SER A 79 13.14 -0.97 -3.50
CA SER A 79 13.79 -0.38 -4.68
C SER A 79 13.23 1.02 -5.00
N LEU A 80 11.92 1.21 -4.85
CA LEU A 80 11.26 2.50 -5.12
C LEU A 80 11.76 3.61 -4.19
N VAL A 81 12.01 3.29 -2.93
CA VAL A 81 12.44 4.25 -1.90
C VAL A 81 13.93 4.15 -1.57
N ASN A 82 14.73 3.52 -2.44
CA ASN A 82 16.13 3.19 -2.15
C ASN A 82 16.99 4.39 -1.78
N GLU A 83 16.72 5.57 -2.34
CA GLU A 83 17.49 6.79 -2.07
C GLU A 83 17.24 7.41 -0.69
N ILE A 84 16.15 7.02 -0.03
CA ILE A 84 15.75 7.46 1.30
C ILE A 84 15.67 6.30 2.28
N PHE A 85 16.07 5.10 1.83
CA PHE A 85 16.00 3.90 2.66
C PHE A 85 17.18 3.83 3.63
N ASP A 86 16.88 3.95 4.91
CA ASP A 86 17.83 3.83 6.01
C ASP A 86 17.31 2.87 7.11
N GLU A 87 17.99 2.81 8.26
CA GLU A 87 17.59 1.98 9.39
C GLU A 87 16.28 2.43 10.06
N ARG A 88 15.85 3.68 9.86
CA ARG A 88 14.62 4.25 10.42
C ARG A 88 13.42 4.08 9.50
N THR A 89 13.65 3.83 8.21
CA THR A 89 12.61 3.65 7.21
C THR A 89 11.81 2.38 7.49
N ILE A 90 10.48 2.49 7.39
CA ILE A 90 9.56 1.38 7.60
C ILE A 90 8.91 1.03 6.26
N LEU A 91 8.84 -0.26 5.95
CA LEU A 91 8.12 -0.75 4.77
C LEU A 91 7.04 -1.74 5.20
N GLN A 92 5.83 -1.54 4.69
CA GLN A 92 4.71 -2.46 4.84
C GLN A 92 4.24 -2.91 3.45
N ALA A 93 4.63 -4.10 3.06
CA ALA A 93 4.34 -4.68 1.75
C ALA A 93 3.19 -5.68 1.79
N GLU A 94 2.68 -6.02 0.59
CA GLU A 94 1.62 -7.01 0.41
C GLU A 94 0.38 -6.74 1.29
N ASN A 95 -0.10 -5.47 1.27
CA ASN A 95 -1.20 -4.97 2.09
C ASN A 95 -0.99 -5.18 3.60
N GLY A 96 0.29 -5.05 4.05
CA GLY A 96 0.67 -5.16 5.45
C GLY A 96 1.08 -6.56 5.91
N ASN A 97 1.05 -7.55 5.01
CA ASN A 97 1.49 -8.92 5.33
C ASN A 97 2.99 -9.00 5.65
N ILE A 98 3.80 -8.10 5.12
CA ILE A 98 5.24 -8.04 5.36
C ILE A 98 5.58 -6.67 5.92
N THR A 99 6.18 -6.63 7.10
CA THR A 99 6.68 -5.38 7.70
C THR A 99 8.19 -5.46 7.86
N TRP A 100 8.91 -4.47 7.30
CA TRP A 100 10.31 -4.23 7.56
C TRP A 100 10.43 -3.07 8.54
N LEU A 101 10.93 -3.35 9.73
CA LEU A 101 11.10 -2.39 10.82
C LEU A 101 12.43 -2.68 11.54
N ASP A 102 13.26 -1.64 11.75
CA ASP A 102 14.54 -1.74 12.47
C ASP A 102 15.41 -2.92 11.95
N ASN A 103 15.58 -3.00 10.63
CA ASN A 103 16.31 -4.06 9.92
C ASN A 103 15.78 -5.50 10.13
N LYS A 104 14.53 -5.64 10.58
CA LYS A 104 13.88 -6.94 10.75
C LYS A 104 12.64 -7.03 9.88
N ILE A 105 12.49 -8.18 9.22
CA ILE A 105 11.28 -8.50 8.48
C ILE A 105 10.40 -9.39 9.35
N THR A 106 9.14 -9.01 9.51
CA THR A 106 8.12 -9.76 10.20
C THR A 106 6.91 -10.00 9.31
N HIS A 107 6.23 -11.10 9.52
CA HIS A 107 5.01 -11.47 8.78
C HIS A 107 4.12 -12.36 9.68
N PRO A 108 2.80 -12.45 9.40
CA PRO A 108 1.93 -13.40 10.06
C PRO A 108 2.33 -14.84 9.69
N VAL A 109 2.01 -15.78 10.58
CA VAL A 109 2.17 -17.20 10.33
C VAL A 109 0.82 -17.74 9.88
N TYR A 110 0.73 -18.18 8.64
CA TYR A 110 -0.46 -18.82 8.08
C TYR A 110 -0.33 -20.34 8.11
N LYS A 111 -1.46 -21.03 8.17
CA LYS A 111 -1.53 -22.49 8.04
C LYS A 111 -1.28 -22.93 6.60
N ASP A 112 -0.82 -24.16 6.42
CA ASP A 112 -0.56 -24.74 5.09
C ASP A 112 -1.80 -24.67 4.17
N GLU A 113 -3.00 -24.86 4.74
CA GLU A 113 -4.27 -24.77 4.00
C GLU A 113 -4.41 -23.42 3.25
N TYR A 114 -3.97 -22.32 3.85
CA TYR A 114 -3.99 -21.00 3.19
C TYR A 114 -3.12 -20.96 1.94
N PHE A 115 -1.91 -21.54 2.03
CA PHE A 115 -1.00 -21.58 0.88
C PHE A 115 -1.48 -22.57 -0.19
N ASP A 116 -2.12 -23.68 0.22
CA ASP A 116 -2.76 -24.61 -0.70
C ASP A 116 -3.88 -23.94 -1.49
N GLN A 117 -4.71 -23.15 -0.83
CA GLN A 117 -5.77 -22.36 -1.49
C GLN A 117 -5.19 -21.32 -2.46
N LEU A 118 -4.12 -20.60 -2.08
CA LEU A 118 -3.46 -19.66 -3.00
C LEU A 118 -2.87 -20.37 -4.23
N ARG A 119 -2.29 -21.56 -4.07
CA ARG A 119 -1.78 -22.36 -5.19
C ARG A 119 -2.91 -22.83 -6.12
N ASP A 120 -4.00 -23.36 -5.56
CA ASP A 120 -5.17 -23.80 -6.34
C ASP A 120 -5.78 -22.63 -7.13
N LEU A 121 -5.96 -21.48 -6.49
CA LEU A 121 -6.40 -20.26 -7.15
C LEU A 121 -5.48 -19.88 -8.32
N LYS A 122 -4.17 -19.85 -8.07
CA LYS A 122 -3.20 -19.48 -9.11
C LYS A 122 -3.25 -20.43 -10.30
N GLU A 123 -3.32 -21.74 -10.06
CA GLU A 123 -3.36 -22.74 -11.15
C GLU A 123 -4.68 -22.62 -11.94
N LYS A 124 -5.84 -22.47 -11.30
CA LYS A 124 -7.11 -22.27 -12.01
C LYS A 124 -7.13 -20.99 -12.83
N ILE A 125 -6.59 -19.88 -12.29
CA ILE A 125 -6.50 -18.61 -13.03
C ILE A 125 -5.50 -18.71 -14.20
N LYS A 126 -4.41 -19.48 -14.07
CA LYS A 126 -3.53 -19.79 -15.20
C LYS A 126 -4.24 -20.53 -16.33
N GLU A 127 -5.10 -21.49 -15.98
CA GLU A 127 -5.91 -22.17 -17.00
C GLU A 127 -6.88 -21.21 -17.70
N MET A 128 -7.52 -20.31 -16.93
CA MET A 128 -8.36 -19.27 -17.51
C MET A 128 -7.57 -18.38 -18.48
N LYS A 129 -6.36 -17.96 -18.09
CA LYS A 129 -5.49 -17.09 -18.91
C LYS A 129 -5.19 -17.67 -20.28
N LYS A 130 -5.14 -18.99 -20.45
CA LYS A 130 -4.88 -19.64 -21.76
C LYS A 130 -5.93 -19.27 -22.81
N ASN A 131 -7.17 -18.99 -22.38
CA ASN A 131 -8.30 -18.70 -23.25
C ASN A 131 -8.88 -17.30 -23.05
N ASP A 132 -8.34 -16.50 -22.12
CA ASP A 132 -8.85 -15.19 -21.79
C ASP A 132 -7.73 -14.15 -21.72
N SER A 133 -7.62 -13.33 -22.76
CA SER A 133 -6.59 -12.29 -22.90
C SER A 133 -6.77 -11.13 -21.89
N ARG A 134 -7.92 -11.03 -21.21
CA ARG A 134 -8.11 -10.04 -20.13
C ARG A 134 -7.17 -10.29 -18.96
N ILE A 135 -6.70 -11.55 -18.76
CA ILE A 135 -5.73 -11.92 -17.71
C ILE A 135 -4.33 -11.75 -18.26
N ARG A 136 -3.58 -10.76 -17.76
CA ARG A 136 -2.24 -10.39 -18.24
C ARG A 136 -1.12 -11.17 -17.57
N GLY A 137 -1.24 -11.46 -16.25
CA GLY A 137 -0.21 -12.18 -15.52
C GLY A 137 -0.31 -12.01 -14.01
N PHE A 138 0.69 -12.55 -13.32
CA PHE A 138 0.77 -12.54 -11.87
C PHE A 138 1.96 -11.70 -11.41
N GLU A 139 1.76 -10.88 -10.39
CA GLU A 139 2.89 -10.22 -9.71
C GLU A 139 3.51 -11.19 -8.70
N PRO A 140 4.85 -11.33 -8.68
CA PRO A 140 5.54 -12.16 -7.68
C PRO A 140 5.32 -11.61 -6.27
N LYS A 141 4.65 -12.39 -5.41
CA LYS A 141 4.39 -12.08 -4.01
C LYS A 141 4.55 -13.33 -3.15
N LEU A 142 4.75 -13.14 -1.85
CA LEU A 142 4.98 -14.22 -0.89
C LEU A 142 3.71 -14.70 -0.21
N LEU A 143 2.88 -13.76 0.25
CA LEU A 143 1.79 -14.02 1.18
C LEU A 143 0.41 -13.67 0.62
N ILE A 144 0.34 -13.02 -0.53
CA ILE A 144 -0.90 -12.76 -1.26
C ILE A 144 -0.74 -13.17 -2.73
N LEU A 145 -1.85 -13.32 -3.44
CA LEU A 145 -1.86 -13.51 -4.89
C LEU A 145 -2.37 -12.25 -5.56
N THR A 146 -1.60 -11.66 -6.49
CA THR A 146 -2.05 -10.55 -7.31
C THR A 146 -2.15 -10.99 -8.76
N VAL A 147 -3.32 -10.77 -9.33
CA VAL A 147 -3.65 -11.07 -10.73
C VAL A 147 -3.87 -9.78 -11.48
N HIS A 148 -2.98 -9.43 -12.39
CA HIS A 148 -3.16 -8.30 -13.30
C HIS A 148 -4.12 -8.70 -14.43
N CYS A 149 -5.27 -8.06 -14.48
CA CYS A 149 -6.33 -8.36 -15.46
C CYS A 149 -7.24 -7.13 -15.67
N GLU A 150 -8.22 -7.26 -16.56
CA GLU A 150 -9.39 -6.39 -16.57
C GLU A 150 -10.34 -6.77 -15.43
N GLN A 151 -11.23 -5.86 -15.04
CA GLN A 151 -12.24 -6.17 -14.03
C GLN A 151 -13.20 -7.24 -14.56
N MET A 152 -13.37 -8.33 -13.81
CA MET A 152 -14.17 -9.49 -14.19
C MET A 152 -14.69 -10.22 -12.96
N GLU A 153 -15.93 -10.75 -13.04
CA GLU A 153 -16.60 -11.42 -11.91
C GLU A 153 -16.10 -12.85 -11.68
N GLU A 154 -15.47 -13.46 -12.67
CA GLU A 154 -15.00 -14.83 -12.63
C GLU A 154 -13.95 -15.04 -11.52
N ILE A 155 -13.06 -14.06 -11.31
CA ILE A 155 -12.00 -14.16 -10.29
C ILE A 155 -12.58 -14.05 -8.87
N PRO A 156 -13.37 -13.04 -8.49
CA PRO A 156 -14.01 -13.01 -7.18
C PRO A 156 -14.87 -14.23 -6.87
N ASN A 157 -15.60 -14.75 -7.86
CA ASN A 157 -16.41 -15.96 -7.69
C ASN A 157 -15.56 -17.19 -7.40
N LEU A 158 -14.45 -17.36 -8.12
CA LEU A 158 -13.47 -18.44 -7.89
C LEU A 158 -12.82 -18.33 -6.50
N VAL A 159 -12.46 -17.11 -6.07
CA VAL A 159 -11.90 -16.87 -4.73
C VAL A 159 -12.90 -17.28 -3.67
N LYS A 160 -14.16 -16.90 -3.80
CA LYS A 160 -15.22 -17.26 -2.85
C LYS A 160 -15.43 -18.77 -2.76
N GLU A 161 -15.45 -19.46 -3.90
CA GLU A 161 -15.59 -20.92 -3.98
C GLU A 161 -14.47 -21.65 -3.22
N ILE A 162 -13.21 -21.29 -3.49
CA ILE A 162 -12.04 -21.98 -2.95
C ILE A 162 -11.80 -21.62 -1.49
N SER A 163 -11.88 -20.33 -1.14
CA SER A 163 -11.53 -19.85 0.19
C SER A 163 -12.64 -19.99 1.23
N LYS A 164 -13.88 -20.28 0.80
CA LYS A 164 -15.04 -20.34 1.70
C LYS A 164 -15.13 -19.08 2.58
N ASP A 165 -14.95 -17.92 1.97
CA ASP A 165 -14.96 -16.60 2.60
C ASP A 165 -13.80 -16.27 3.56
N SER A 166 -12.74 -17.07 3.64
CA SER A 166 -11.55 -16.76 4.46
C SER A 166 -10.59 -15.74 3.81
N MET A 167 -10.72 -15.50 2.50
CA MET A 167 -9.90 -14.56 1.76
C MET A 167 -10.68 -13.35 1.27
N TYR A 168 -10.01 -12.20 1.21
CA TYR A 168 -10.49 -11.06 0.44
C TYR A 168 -10.11 -11.21 -1.05
N CYS A 169 -10.87 -10.56 -1.93
CA CYS A 169 -10.55 -10.37 -3.33
C CYS A 169 -10.83 -8.90 -3.66
N LEU A 170 -9.80 -8.09 -3.74
CA LEU A 170 -9.91 -6.64 -3.82
C LEU A 170 -9.46 -6.13 -5.18
N TRP A 171 -10.32 -5.40 -5.88
CA TRP A 171 -10.00 -4.73 -7.13
C TRP A 171 -9.16 -3.47 -6.89
N THR A 172 -8.00 -3.36 -7.56
CA THR A 172 -7.04 -2.27 -7.39
C THR A 172 -6.99 -1.29 -8.57
N ASN A 173 -7.90 -1.39 -9.54
CA ASN A 173 -7.94 -0.77 -10.87
C ASN A 173 -6.94 -1.36 -11.90
N GLU A 174 -6.01 -2.19 -11.48
CA GLU A 174 -5.02 -2.84 -12.34
C GLU A 174 -5.12 -4.36 -12.33
N GLY A 175 -5.77 -4.90 -11.29
CA GLY A 175 -5.94 -6.32 -11.04
C GLY A 175 -6.60 -6.60 -9.72
N TYR A 176 -6.59 -7.86 -9.31
CA TYR A 176 -7.12 -8.30 -8.02
C TYR A 176 -5.98 -8.68 -7.07
N ASP A 177 -6.00 -8.11 -5.87
CA ASP A 177 -5.25 -8.59 -4.73
C ASP A 177 -6.10 -9.59 -3.94
N ILE A 178 -5.59 -10.78 -3.71
CA ILE A 178 -6.25 -11.89 -3.01
C ILE A 178 -5.40 -12.28 -1.81
N GLY A 179 -5.96 -12.21 -0.62
CA GLY A 179 -5.22 -12.47 0.61
C GLY A 179 -6.13 -12.84 1.79
N ASN A 180 -5.53 -13.11 2.94
CA ASN A 180 -6.27 -13.45 4.15
C ASN A 180 -7.05 -12.25 4.68
N LYS A 181 -8.34 -12.41 5.01
CA LYS A 181 -9.22 -11.36 5.55
C LYS A 181 -8.80 -10.82 6.91
N GLU A 182 -7.99 -11.57 7.67
CA GLU A 182 -7.50 -11.12 8.98
C GLU A 182 -6.36 -10.11 8.86
N MET A 183 -5.84 -9.87 7.64
CA MET A 183 -4.76 -8.93 7.41
C MET A 183 -5.18 -7.81 6.45
N SER A 184 -4.85 -6.60 6.83
CA SER A 184 -5.09 -5.38 6.06
C SER A 184 -4.01 -4.33 6.36
N LYS A 185 -3.98 -3.25 5.60
CA LYS A 185 -3.14 -2.10 5.92
C LYS A 185 -3.48 -1.50 7.30
N GLY A 186 -4.76 -1.53 7.72
CA GLY A 186 -5.16 -1.06 9.05
C GLY A 186 -4.63 -1.95 10.17
N VAL A 187 -4.73 -3.28 10.03
CA VAL A 187 -4.11 -4.23 10.97
C VAL A 187 -2.60 -4.00 11.06
N ALA A 188 -1.94 -3.76 9.92
CA ALA A 188 -0.50 -3.49 9.87
C ALA A 188 -0.13 -2.19 10.61
N ILE A 189 -0.91 -1.12 10.49
CA ILE A 189 -0.72 0.13 11.24
C ILE A 189 -0.88 -0.08 12.74
N ASN A 190 -1.90 -0.84 13.18
CA ASN A 190 -2.06 -1.19 14.60
C ASN A 190 -0.86 -1.99 15.14
N ASN A 191 -0.36 -2.95 14.36
CA ASN A 191 0.81 -3.75 14.73
C ASN A 191 2.08 -2.89 14.79
N LEU A 192 2.22 -1.94 13.86
CA LEU A 192 3.32 -0.97 13.85
C LEU A 192 3.29 -0.09 15.12
N ALA A 193 2.13 0.46 15.48
CA ALA A 193 1.97 1.26 16.69
C ALA A 193 2.38 0.49 17.96
N LYS A 194 1.94 -0.78 18.08
CA LYS A 194 2.34 -1.68 19.17
C LYS A 194 3.86 -1.92 19.21
N SER A 195 4.47 -2.18 18.05
CA SER A 195 5.91 -2.44 17.92
C SER A 195 6.75 -1.23 18.32
N LEU A 196 6.30 -0.03 17.95
CA LEU A 196 6.94 1.24 18.29
C LEU A 196 6.58 1.74 19.70
N LYS A 197 5.61 1.11 20.37
CA LYS A 197 5.07 1.52 21.69
C LYS A 197 4.54 2.96 21.68
N ILE A 198 3.81 3.32 20.65
CA ILE A 198 3.16 4.62 20.47
C ILE A 198 1.65 4.45 20.32
N ASP A 199 0.90 5.54 20.51
CA ASP A 199 -0.52 5.57 20.18
C ASP A 199 -0.70 5.53 18.65
N VAL A 200 -1.69 4.79 18.17
CA VAL A 200 -1.95 4.68 16.73
C VAL A 200 -2.29 6.05 16.09
N LYS A 201 -2.85 6.99 16.87
CA LYS A 201 -3.11 8.37 16.42
C LYS A 201 -1.85 9.23 16.30
N GLN A 202 -0.68 8.73 16.72
CA GLN A 202 0.63 9.32 16.43
C GLN A 202 1.19 8.88 15.08
N ILE A 203 0.47 8.02 14.35
CA ILE A 203 0.76 7.62 12.97
C ILE A 203 -0.19 8.35 12.04
N MET A 204 0.32 9.29 11.27
CA MET A 204 -0.42 9.91 10.17
C MET A 204 -0.42 8.93 8.99
N THR A 205 -1.58 8.69 8.38
CA THR A 205 -1.74 7.74 7.27
C THR A 205 -2.35 8.43 6.06
N THR A 206 -1.83 8.13 4.87
CA THR A 206 -2.27 8.77 3.63
C THR A 206 -2.60 7.71 2.59
N GLY A 207 -3.76 7.82 1.95
CA GLY A 207 -4.24 6.83 0.99
C GLY A 207 -5.33 7.37 0.06
N ASN A 208 -5.66 6.58 -0.97
CA ASN A 208 -6.58 6.98 -2.03
C ASN A 208 -7.57 5.89 -2.46
N ASN A 209 -7.45 4.67 -1.98
CA ASN A 209 -8.22 3.53 -2.48
C ASN A 209 -8.82 2.70 -1.33
N TYR A 210 -9.73 1.80 -1.66
CA TYR A 210 -10.50 1.02 -0.68
C TYR A 210 -9.63 0.17 0.25
N ASN A 211 -8.47 -0.31 -0.20
CA ASN A 211 -7.51 -1.04 0.65
C ASN A 211 -6.84 -0.13 1.70
N ASP A 212 -6.97 1.20 1.59
CA ASP A 212 -6.44 2.17 2.53
C ASP A 212 -7.47 2.57 3.59
N GLN A 213 -8.77 2.31 3.35
CA GLN A 213 -9.86 2.81 4.18
C GLN A 213 -9.63 2.52 5.67
N GLU A 214 -9.26 1.29 6.01
CA GLU A 214 -9.06 0.89 7.40
C GLU A 214 -7.85 1.60 8.05
N MET A 215 -6.72 1.76 7.33
CA MET A 215 -5.58 2.49 7.89
C MET A 215 -5.87 3.99 8.06
N LEU A 216 -6.70 4.57 7.18
CA LEU A 216 -7.14 5.98 7.29
C LEU A 216 -8.07 6.21 8.48
N GLU A 217 -8.88 5.22 8.88
CA GLU A 217 -9.77 5.30 10.03
C GLU A 217 -9.02 5.11 11.36
N ILE A 218 -8.07 4.19 11.38
CA ILE A 218 -7.31 3.80 12.58
C ILE A 218 -6.27 4.87 12.94
N GLY A 219 -5.45 5.29 11.98
CA GLY A 219 -4.44 6.33 12.15
C GLY A 219 -4.99 7.75 12.19
N LYS A 220 -4.12 8.75 12.08
CA LYS A 220 -4.47 10.14 11.78
C LYS A 220 -4.60 10.25 10.26
N GLY A 221 -5.78 9.90 9.75
CA GLY A 221 -6.00 9.68 8.32
C GLY A 221 -6.08 10.95 7.50
N VAL A 222 -5.43 10.94 6.35
CA VAL A 222 -5.48 11.98 5.30
C VAL A 222 -5.86 11.30 3.97
N SER A 223 -7.07 11.56 3.48
CA SER A 223 -7.51 11.07 2.17
C SER A 223 -7.03 12.03 1.07
N VAL A 224 -6.41 11.48 0.02
CA VAL A 224 -6.08 12.23 -1.21
C VAL A 224 -7.08 11.99 -2.34
N LYS A 225 -8.13 11.18 -2.06
CA LYS A 225 -9.31 10.97 -2.90
C LYS A 225 -10.57 10.91 -2.04
N PRO A 226 -11.06 12.08 -1.56
CA PRO A 226 -12.17 12.15 -0.62
C PRO A 226 -13.52 11.69 -1.19
N ASP A 227 -13.65 11.62 -2.49
CA ASP A 227 -14.77 11.02 -3.20
C ASP A 227 -14.80 9.47 -3.12
N ARG A 228 -13.63 8.83 -2.90
CA ARG A 228 -13.49 7.38 -2.85
C ARG A 228 -13.34 6.83 -1.43
N VAL A 229 -12.46 7.43 -0.61
CA VAL A 229 -12.16 6.95 0.75
C VAL A 229 -12.30 8.05 1.77
N LYS A 230 -12.77 7.70 2.96
CA LYS A 230 -13.01 8.64 4.07
C LYS A 230 -11.85 8.64 5.05
N ALA A 231 -11.56 9.82 5.59
CA ALA A 231 -10.53 10.01 6.59
C ALA A 231 -10.92 11.18 7.53
N GLU A 232 -10.10 11.48 8.51
CA GLU A 232 -10.30 12.66 9.35
C GLU A 232 -10.06 13.95 8.56
N TYR A 233 -8.98 13.94 7.77
CA TYR A 233 -8.54 15.05 6.92
C TYR A 233 -8.55 14.68 5.44
N SER A 234 -8.52 15.69 4.58
CA SER A 234 -8.37 15.52 3.13
C SER A 234 -7.39 16.52 2.54
N ILE A 235 -6.75 16.09 1.46
CA ILE A 235 -6.04 16.92 0.50
C ILE A 235 -6.67 16.63 -0.86
N GLU A 236 -6.99 17.68 -1.62
CA GLU A 236 -7.56 17.56 -2.95
C GLU A 236 -6.52 18.03 -3.97
N PRO A 237 -5.68 17.11 -4.51
CA PRO A 237 -4.71 17.45 -5.52
C PRO A 237 -5.40 17.86 -6.82
N LYS A 238 -4.82 18.82 -7.54
CA LYS A 238 -5.24 19.16 -8.89
C LYS A 238 -4.80 18.07 -9.87
N GLU A 239 -5.29 18.17 -11.10
CA GLU A 239 -4.87 17.27 -12.16
C GLU A 239 -3.35 17.29 -12.34
N GLY A 240 -2.72 16.12 -12.29
CA GLY A 240 -1.26 15.96 -12.40
C GLY A 240 -0.47 16.10 -11.10
N GLU A 241 -1.11 16.51 -9.98
CA GLU A 241 -0.47 16.57 -8.66
C GLU A 241 -0.69 15.26 -7.88
N LEU A 242 0.24 14.94 -6.99
CA LEU A 242 0.16 13.81 -6.06
C LEU A 242 -0.12 14.33 -4.65
N GLY A 243 -1.18 13.82 -4.03
CA GLY A 243 -1.60 14.30 -2.70
C GLY A 243 -0.59 14.02 -1.59
N GLY A 244 0.22 12.96 -1.74
CA GLY A 244 1.32 12.68 -0.80
C GLY A 244 2.46 13.70 -0.89
N GLU A 245 2.76 14.22 -2.10
CA GLU A 245 3.74 15.32 -2.27
C GLU A 245 3.25 16.58 -1.57
N LEU A 246 1.99 16.96 -1.78
CA LEU A 246 1.38 18.13 -1.12
C LEU A 246 1.34 17.97 0.42
N LEU A 247 1.11 16.75 0.92
CA LEU A 247 1.18 16.50 2.36
C LEU A 247 2.58 16.73 2.90
N VAL A 248 3.61 16.24 2.21
CA VAL A 248 5.01 16.42 2.64
C VAL A 248 5.40 17.89 2.63
N GLU A 249 5.01 18.65 1.62
CA GLU A 249 5.23 20.11 1.57
C GLU A 249 4.57 20.82 2.76
N PHE A 250 3.31 20.49 3.05
CA PHE A 250 2.59 21.03 4.19
C PHE A 250 3.27 20.71 5.53
N LEU A 251 3.73 19.47 5.72
CA LEU A 251 4.42 19.05 6.94
C LEU A 251 5.79 19.73 7.08
N LEU A 252 6.54 19.87 5.99
CA LEU A 252 7.82 20.58 6.01
C LEU A 252 7.63 22.06 6.35
N GLU A 253 6.64 22.73 5.75
CA GLU A 253 6.31 24.12 6.12
C GLU A 253 6.07 24.26 7.61
N TYR A 254 5.38 23.30 8.22
CA TYR A 254 5.14 23.31 9.67
C TYR A 254 6.42 23.04 10.48
N PHE A 255 7.17 21.99 10.18
CA PHE A 255 8.30 21.56 11.00
C PHE A 255 9.53 22.46 10.85
N GLU A 256 9.75 23.08 9.69
CA GLU A 256 10.86 24.00 9.45
C GLU A 256 10.62 25.40 10.05
N ASN A 257 9.37 25.78 10.31
CA ASN A 257 8.99 27.08 10.93
C ASN A 257 8.73 26.97 12.43
N LYS A 258 8.99 25.83 13.04
CA LYS A 258 8.87 25.56 14.48
C LYS A 258 10.16 25.89 15.23
#